data_2376e3486c079a56c070f2d9ab2e1e8a
#
_entry.id   2376e3486c079a56c070f2d9ab2e1e8a
#
_cell.length_a   1.000
_cell.length_b   1.000
_cell.length_c   1.000
_cell.angle_alpha   90.00
_cell.angle_beta   90.00
_cell.angle_gamma   90.00
#
_symmetry.space_group_name_H-M   'P 1'
#
loop_
_entity.id
_entity.type
_entity.pdbx_description
1 polymer ?
#
loop_
_entity_poly.entity_id
_entity_poly.type
_entity_poly.pdbx_seq_one_letter_code
_entity_poly.pdbx_strand_id
1 'polypeptide(L)'
;MRRILLKAMLGGPTLWVAMVMVLGAWAVQAQAAATTLTVWHAYRGKEKAAFEKVVANYSKRAAAKGIEVTTLAVPYDAYADKITAAVPRGKGPDVFIFAQDRLGGWVEGGVTVEPIGFFLDDQTRSQFLPNMLEAMTYRDTVYGLPLNYKSITLIYNKKLVATPPKTSGELVKLAKRLTDAAAGRFGLAYAYNDFYYHAALQNAFGGRAFDPGPKPVLNAPQNIAAMKLLLKWIRQDAILPAEPSSALITSLFNEGKAAMVFSGPWFLGEIAPGIDYGLALLPTIDEAGGKPMRPWLTIEGVYVSASSRQKEAAYELAKYLVSEEAGLVLTVEGRQLHTNKAVYTHKAVADDPVLAAFRRQLDSATPMPNFAEMTVMWSPATTAMNTIVRGSATPEVALERAQRSVEKDIAALRKGR
;
A
#
# COMPACT_ATOMS: atom_id res chain seq x y z
N MET A 1 -23.19 82.08 52.04
CA MET A 1 -22.38 81.84 53.25
C MET A 1 -21.27 80.88 52.91
N ARG A 2 -20.05 81.33 53.09
CA ARG A 2 -18.76 80.57 53.35
C ARG A 2 -18.44 79.40 52.50
N ARG A 3 -17.44 79.52 51.54
CA ARG A 3 -15.98 79.44 51.70
C ARG A 3 -15.49 78.17 52.40
N ILE A 4 -14.72 77.36 51.69
CA ILE A 4 -13.26 77.11 51.97
C ILE A 4 -12.79 76.08 50.95
N LEU A 5 -11.95 76.44 49.98
CA LEU A 5 -10.50 76.24 49.78
C LEU A 5 -10.07 74.80 49.71
N LEU A 6 -9.66 74.35 48.45
CA LEU A 6 -8.28 74.28 47.96
C LEU A 6 -7.29 73.49 48.85
N LYS A 7 -6.90 72.35 48.43
CA LYS A 7 -5.46 71.97 48.45
C LYS A 7 -5.18 70.94 47.35
N ALA A 8 -4.40 71.40 46.43
CA ALA A 8 -3.67 70.63 45.50
C ALA A 8 -2.55 69.86 46.23
N MET A 9 -2.06 68.77 45.73
CA MET A 9 -0.70 68.64 45.33
C MET A 9 -0.23 67.21 45.28
N LEU A 10 0.37 66.87 44.09
CA LEU A 10 1.61 66.07 43.96
C LEU A 10 1.47 64.59 44.31
N GLY A 11 1.06 63.85 43.33
CA GLY A 11 1.46 62.44 43.13
C GLY A 11 2.41 62.38 41.96
N GLY A 12 3.68 62.12 42.22
CA GLY A 12 4.80 62.22 41.29
C GLY A 12 4.81 61.17 40.16
N PRO A 13 5.78 61.28 39.26
CA PRO A 13 5.91 60.48 38.02
C PRO A 13 6.19 58.98 38.20
N THR A 14 6.23 58.48 39.42
CA THR A 14 6.53 57.08 39.75
C THR A 14 5.37 56.10 39.53
N LEU A 15 4.14 56.56 39.44
CA LEU A 15 2.95 55.69 39.18
C LEU A 15 2.77 55.33 37.69
N TRP A 16 3.31 56.14 36.78
CA TRP A 16 3.24 55.83 35.32
C TRP A 16 4.27 54.80 34.85
N VAL A 17 5.44 54.70 35.50
CA VAL A 17 6.49 53.72 35.17
C VAL A 17 6.08 52.32 35.63
N ALA A 18 5.39 52.17 36.73
CA ALA A 18 4.92 50.89 37.23
C ALA A 18 3.77 50.29 36.34
N MET A 19 2.90 51.17 35.77
CA MET A 19 1.83 50.71 34.90
C MET A 19 2.32 50.29 33.49
N VAL A 20 3.41 50.86 33.00
CA VAL A 20 4.02 50.48 31.71
C VAL A 20 4.84 49.17 31.84
N MET A 21 5.45 48.89 32.99
CA MET A 21 6.14 47.64 33.24
C MET A 21 5.20 46.44 33.47
N VAL A 22 3.99 46.65 33.98
CA VAL A 22 2.99 45.59 34.15
C VAL A 22 2.30 45.28 32.84
N LEU A 23 2.16 46.21 31.91
CA LEU A 23 1.68 45.95 30.55
C LEU A 23 2.71 45.30 29.62
N GLY A 24 4.00 45.46 29.90
CA GLY A 24 5.08 44.80 29.16
C GLY A 24 5.33 43.34 29.56
N ALA A 25 4.88 42.88 30.73
CA ALA A 25 5.05 41.50 31.21
C ALA A 25 3.91 40.54 30.74
N TRP A 26 2.91 41.04 30.06
CA TRP A 26 1.86 40.23 29.39
C TRP A 26 2.05 40.20 27.88
N ALA A 27 3.31 40.22 27.37
CA ALA A 27 3.65 39.55 26.15
C ALA A 27 3.51 38.04 26.42
N VAL A 28 2.26 37.61 26.58
CA VAL A 28 1.89 36.19 26.51
C VAL A 28 2.55 35.68 25.25
N GLN A 29 3.60 34.89 25.42
CA GLN A 29 3.95 33.93 24.39
C GLN A 29 2.65 33.20 24.08
N ALA A 30 1.99 33.63 23.03
CA ALA A 30 0.98 32.83 22.36
C ALA A 30 1.74 31.60 21.90
N GLN A 31 1.83 30.61 22.78
CA GLN A 31 2.34 29.30 22.44
C GLN A 31 1.42 28.85 21.32
N ALA A 32 1.93 28.94 20.09
CA ALA A 32 1.17 28.47 18.94
C ALA A 32 0.64 27.08 19.31
N ALA A 33 -0.67 26.92 19.29
CA ALA A 33 -1.27 25.62 19.61
C ALA A 33 -0.58 24.56 18.77
N ALA A 34 -0.09 23.50 19.42
CA ALA A 34 0.61 22.43 18.73
C ALA A 34 -0.26 21.92 17.58
N THR A 35 0.28 21.93 16.37
CA THR A 35 -0.39 21.38 15.20
C THR A 35 -0.25 19.87 15.24
N THR A 36 -1.36 19.15 15.41
CA THR A 36 -1.35 17.68 15.33
C THR A 36 -1.68 17.26 13.91
N LEU A 37 -0.76 16.53 13.27
CA LEU A 37 -1.00 15.85 12.03
C LEU A 37 -1.40 14.40 12.29
N THR A 38 -2.41 13.92 11.57
CA THR A 38 -2.86 12.54 11.65
C THR A 38 -2.48 11.78 10.39
N VAL A 39 -1.90 10.57 10.57
CA VAL A 39 -1.50 9.69 9.46
C VAL A 39 -2.25 8.37 9.55
N TRP A 40 -2.93 7.99 8.48
CA TRP A 40 -3.53 6.66 8.38
C TRP A 40 -2.71 5.76 7.48
N HIS A 41 -2.60 4.48 7.86
CA HIS A 41 -1.89 3.45 7.12
C HIS A 41 -2.49 2.07 7.39
N ALA A 42 -2.08 1.05 6.61
CA ALA A 42 -2.52 -0.33 6.80
C ALA A 42 -1.39 -1.27 7.24
N TYR A 43 -0.26 -0.73 7.69
CA TYR A 43 0.90 -1.54 8.08
C TYR A 43 0.65 -2.35 9.34
N ARG A 44 1.27 -3.53 9.41
CA ARG A 44 1.20 -4.47 10.52
C ARG A 44 2.58 -5.07 10.81
N GLY A 45 2.74 -5.75 11.94
CA GLY A 45 4.01 -6.38 12.30
C GLY A 45 5.22 -5.45 12.22
N LYS A 46 6.28 -5.91 11.58
CA LYS A 46 7.53 -5.14 11.41
C LYS A 46 7.35 -3.88 10.56
N GLU A 47 6.49 -3.91 9.53
CA GLU A 47 6.20 -2.72 8.73
C GLU A 47 5.64 -1.60 9.60
N LYS A 48 4.68 -1.92 10.49
CA LYS A 48 4.08 -0.97 11.43
C LYS A 48 5.13 -0.41 12.39
N ALA A 49 5.93 -1.28 13.02
CA ALA A 49 6.95 -0.85 13.97
C ALA A 49 7.99 0.10 13.33
N ALA A 50 8.46 -0.22 12.13
CA ALA A 50 9.40 0.62 11.39
C ALA A 50 8.76 1.96 10.99
N PHE A 51 7.51 1.95 10.53
CA PHE A 51 6.79 3.15 10.16
C PHE A 51 6.56 4.08 11.37
N GLU A 52 6.10 3.54 12.50
CA GLU A 52 5.91 4.31 13.72
C GLU A 52 7.23 4.91 14.24
N LYS A 53 8.35 4.18 14.10
CA LYS A 53 9.69 4.70 14.38
C LYS A 53 10.05 5.89 13.49
N VAL A 54 9.80 5.80 12.19
CA VAL A 54 10.03 6.90 11.24
C VAL A 54 9.18 8.12 11.59
N VAL A 55 7.89 7.92 11.88
CA VAL A 55 7.00 9.01 12.30
C VAL A 55 7.47 9.65 13.62
N ALA A 56 7.88 8.85 14.60
CA ALA A 56 8.43 9.36 15.85
C ALA A 56 9.71 10.20 15.63
N ASN A 57 10.58 9.79 14.70
CA ASN A 57 11.78 10.56 14.32
C ASN A 57 11.41 11.91 13.72
N TYR A 58 10.41 11.94 12.84
CA TYR A 58 9.88 13.20 12.28
C TYR A 58 9.29 14.09 13.38
N SER A 59 8.45 13.56 14.26
CA SER A 59 7.83 14.32 15.35
C SER A 59 8.87 15.01 16.24
N LYS A 60 9.97 14.32 16.59
CA LYS A 60 11.06 14.91 17.36
C LYS A 60 11.70 16.11 16.64
N ARG A 61 11.87 16.06 15.33
CA ARG A 61 12.41 17.17 14.52
C ARG A 61 11.44 18.32 14.37
N ALA A 62 10.16 17.98 14.19
CA ALA A 62 9.10 18.94 13.98
C ALA A 62 8.59 19.59 15.27
N ALA A 63 8.97 19.06 16.44
CA ALA A 63 8.58 19.58 17.76
C ALA A 63 8.95 21.05 17.95
N ALA A 64 10.12 21.49 17.44
CA ALA A 64 10.55 22.89 17.48
C ALA A 64 9.61 23.83 16.69
N LYS A 65 8.85 23.28 15.72
CA LYS A 65 7.81 24.00 14.96
C LYS A 65 6.40 23.81 15.56
N GLY A 66 6.29 23.18 16.74
CA GLY A 66 5.00 22.89 17.37
C GLY A 66 4.19 21.81 16.62
N ILE A 67 4.82 20.94 15.85
CA ILE A 67 4.13 19.89 15.09
C ILE A 67 4.32 18.54 15.81
N GLU A 68 3.19 17.88 16.08
CA GLU A 68 3.09 16.51 16.57
C GLU A 68 2.43 15.62 15.51
N VAL A 69 2.85 14.36 15.40
CA VAL A 69 2.24 13.42 14.45
C VAL A 69 1.70 12.20 15.18
N THR A 70 0.47 11.85 14.89
CA THR A 70 -0.20 10.64 15.38
C THR A 70 -0.51 9.69 14.23
N THR A 71 -0.49 8.39 14.49
CA THR A 71 -0.77 7.36 13.48
C THR A 71 -2.01 6.56 13.83
N LEU A 72 -2.74 6.10 12.81
CA LEU A 72 -3.83 5.14 12.95
C LEU A 72 -3.64 4.00 11.94
N ALA A 73 -3.41 2.80 12.45
CA ALA A 73 -3.44 1.59 11.63
C ALA A 73 -4.89 1.17 11.38
N VAL A 74 -5.24 0.99 10.09
CA VAL A 74 -6.57 0.54 9.65
C VAL A 74 -6.40 -0.79 8.92
N PRO A 75 -7.24 -1.82 9.17
CA PRO A 75 -7.21 -3.06 8.41
C PRO A 75 -7.34 -2.79 6.90
N TYR A 76 -6.47 -3.42 6.10
CA TYR A 76 -6.34 -3.15 4.67
C TYR A 76 -7.67 -3.27 3.92
N ASP A 77 -8.45 -4.32 4.21
CA ASP A 77 -9.72 -4.63 3.51
C ASP A 77 -10.79 -3.54 3.68
N ALA A 78 -10.74 -2.79 4.80
CA ALA A 78 -11.68 -1.70 5.08
C ALA A 78 -11.10 -0.31 4.78
N TYR A 79 -9.82 -0.23 4.41
CA TYR A 79 -9.09 1.03 4.47
C TYR A 79 -9.46 1.98 3.33
N ALA A 80 -9.56 1.49 2.10
CA ALA A 80 -9.93 2.31 0.94
C ALA A 80 -11.34 2.94 1.14
N ASP A 81 -12.30 2.14 1.60
CA ASP A 81 -13.67 2.60 1.85
C ASP A 81 -13.72 3.63 2.99
N LYS A 82 -12.90 3.41 4.04
CA LYS A 82 -12.79 4.35 5.15
C LYS A 82 -12.23 5.70 4.70
N ILE A 83 -11.18 5.72 3.87
CA ILE A 83 -10.64 6.96 3.27
C ILE A 83 -11.71 7.66 2.46
N THR A 84 -12.31 6.95 1.50
CA THR A 84 -13.34 7.48 0.58
C THR A 84 -14.55 8.06 1.33
N ALA A 85 -14.93 7.46 2.46
CA ALA A 85 -16.05 7.92 3.26
C ALA A 85 -15.68 9.07 4.20
N ALA A 86 -14.47 9.09 4.78
CA ALA A 86 -14.09 10.02 5.84
C ALA A 86 -13.57 11.36 5.32
N VAL A 87 -12.71 11.32 4.27
CA VAL A 87 -12.04 12.54 3.78
C VAL A 87 -13.03 13.59 3.27
N PRO A 88 -14.03 13.29 2.42
CA PRO A 88 -15.00 14.28 1.94
C PRO A 88 -15.85 14.90 3.04
N ARG A 89 -15.93 14.23 4.21
CA ARG A 89 -16.68 14.71 5.39
C ARG A 89 -15.82 15.51 6.37
N GLY A 90 -14.55 15.75 6.03
CA GLY A 90 -13.60 16.42 6.93
C GLY A 90 -13.24 15.60 8.19
N LYS A 91 -13.44 14.28 8.14
CA LYS A 91 -13.14 13.32 9.24
C LYS A 91 -11.99 12.39 8.88
N GLY A 92 -11.32 12.65 7.78
CA GLY A 92 -10.13 11.92 7.34
C GLY A 92 -8.86 12.36 8.06
N PRO A 93 -7.72 11.70 7.76
CA PRO A 93 -6.40 12.10 8.24
C PRO A 93 -5.89 13.32 7.46
N ASP A 94 -4.74 13.87 7.88
CA ASP A 94 -3.99 14.86 7.09
C ASP A 94 -3.16 14.18 6.00
N VAL A 95 -2.61 13.01 6.31
CA VAL A 95 -1.81 12.18 5.40
C VAL A 95 -2.31 10.75 5.44
N PHE A 96 -2.34 10.08 4.30
CA PHE A 96 -2.63 8.65 4.26
C PHE A 96 -1.76 7.93 3.24
N ILE A 97 -1.55 6.64 3.48
CA ILE A 97 -0.72 5.78 2.64
C ILE A 97 -1.59 4.70 2.03
N PHE A 98 -1.64 4.64 0.70
CA PHE A 98 -2.38 3.61 -0.01
C PHE A 98 -1.81 3.34 -1.42
N ALA A 99 -2.23 2.22 -2.02
CA ALA A 99 -1.86 1.86 -3.38
C ALA A 99 -2.47 2.80 -4.43
N GLN A 100 -1.77 3.00 -5.54
CA GLN A 100 -2.15 3.93 -6.61
C GLN A 100 -3.43 3.54 -7.36
N ASP A 101 -3.90 2.31 -7.25
CA ASP A 101 -5.08 1.82 -7.98
C ASP A 101 -6.39 2.58 -7.66
N ARG A 102 -6.41 3.32 -6.55
CA ARG A 102 -7.54 4.15 -6.14
C ARG A 102 -7.43 5.59 -6.61
N LEU A 103 -6.24 6.01 -7.07
CA LEU A 103 -5.94 7.41 -7.35
C LEU A 103 -6.95 8.05 -8.30
N GLY A 104 -7.18 7.45 -9.47
CA GLY A 104 -8.12 7.98 -10.45
C GLY A 104 -9.53 8.15 -9.89
N GLY A 105 -10.02 7.16 -9.12
CA GLY A 105 -11.33 7.24 -8.47
C GLY A 105 -11.41 8.36 -7.42
N TRP A 106 -10.36 8.56 -6.64
CA TRP A 106 -10.30 9.64 -5.65
C TRP A 106 -10.24 11.03 -6.29
N VAL A 107 -9.48 11.17 -7.38
CA VAL A 107 -9.40 12.44 -8.13
C VAL A 107 -10.72 12.75 -8.81
N GLU A 108 -11.33 11.77 -9.48
CA GLU A 108 -12.61 11.94 -10.16
C GLU A 108 -13.76 12.20 -9.16
N GLY A 109 -13.66 11.66 -7.94
CA GLY A 109 -14.59 11.95 -6.84
C GLY A 109 -14.41 13.34 -6.22
N GLY A 110 -13.35 14.06 -6.58
CA GLY A 110 -13.17 15.52 -6.40
C GLY A 110 -12.73 16.02 -5.03
N VAL A 111 -12.67 15.19 -3.99
CA VAL A 111 -12.43 15.69 -2.60
C VAL A 111 -11.66 14.72 -1.71
N THR A 112 -10.86 13.83 -2.26
CA THR A 112 -10.12 12.86 -1.43
C THR A 112 -8.62 13.16 -1.35
N VAL A 113 -7.98 13.48 -2.47
CA VAL A 113 -6.54 13.73 -2.57
C VAL A 113 -6.25 15.17 -3.01
N GLU A 114 -5.24 15.77 -2.40
CA GLU A 114 -4.76 17.08 -2.77
C GLU A 114 -3.74 16.97 -3.90
N PRO A 115 -3.81 17.80 -4.97
CA PRO A 115 -2.75 17.89 -5.95
C PRO A 115 -1.50 18.50 -5.31
N ILE A 116 -0.37 17.80 -5.41
CA ILE A 116 0.89 18.22 -4.76
C ILE A 116 1.95 18.72 -5.73
N GLY A 117 1.64 18.78 -7.03
CA GLY A 117 2.60 19.20 -8.05
C GLY A 117 3.21 20.58 -7.80
N PHE A 118 2.47 21.50 -7.19
CA PHE A 118 2.94 22.83 -6.83
C PHE A 118 4.05 22.81 -5.76
N PHE A 119 3.99 21.88 -4.83
CA PHE A 119 5.00 21.74 -3.76
C PHE A 119 6.23 20.93 -4.18
N LEU A 120 6.18 20.22 -5.32
CA LEU A 120 7.15 19.23 -5.72
C LEU A 120 8.35 19.86 -6.43
N ASP A 121 9.49 19.96 -5.75
CA ASP A 121 10.75 20.44 -6.30
C ASP A 121 11.48 19.35 -7.12
N ASP A 122 12.47 19.80 -7.95
CA ASP A 122 13.24 18.91 -8.82
C ASP A 122 14.11 17.93 -8.05
N GLN A 123 14.60 18.29 -6.86
CA GLN A 123 15.36 17.40 -6.00
C GLN A 123 14.47 16.23 -5.56
N THR A 124 13.28 16.52 -5.08
CA THR A 124 12.31 15.48 -4.68
C THR A 124 11.89 14.63 -5.88
N ARG A 125 11.66 15.23 -7.07
CA ARG A 125 11.35 14.47 -8.29
C ARG A 125 12.44 13.47 -8.65
N SER A 126 13.70 13.90 -8.58
CA SER A 126 14.84 13.13 -9.06
C SER A 126 15.27 11.98 -8.13
N GLN A 127 14.75 11.91 -6.91
CA GLN A 127 15.20 10.90 -5.93
C GLN A 127 14.61 9.51 -6.12
N PHE A 128 13.52 9.39 -6.88
CA PHE A 128 12.80 8.12 -7.03
C PHE A 128 13.43 7.21 -8.09
N LEU A 129 13.18 5.92 -7.95
CA LEU A 129 13.42 4.95 -9.00
C LEU A 129 12.60 5.30 -10.26
N PRO A 130 13.04 4.90 -11.46
CA PRO A 130 12.32 5.18 -12.70
C PRO A 130 10.84 4.78 -12.65
N ASN A 131 9.97 5.59 -13.24
CA ASN A 131 8.53 5.38 -13.41
C ASN A 131 7.69 5.34 -12.11
N MET A 132 8.31 5.50 -10.92
CA MET A 132 7.56 5.45 -9.67
C MET A 132 6.65 6.67 -9.47
N LEU A 133 7.13 7.86 -9.84
CA LEU A 133 6.34 9.08 -9.73
C LEU A 133 5.18 9.11 -10.74
N GLU A 134 5.33 8.45 -11.89
CA GLU A 134 4.27 8.31 -12.90
C GLU A 134 3.03 7.60 -12.33
N ALA A 135 3.23 6.58 -11.49
CA ALA A 135 2.13 5.89 -10.82
C ALA A 135 1.31 6.80 -9.89
N MET A 136 1.92 7.90 -9.40
CA MET A 136 1.28 8.92 -8.56
C MET A 136 0.71 10.09 -9.37
N THR A 137 0.80 10.02 -10.70
CA THR A 137 0.33 11.05 -11.63
C THR A 137 -0.98 10.60 -12.26
N TYR A 138 -1.95 11.49 -12.28
CA TYR A 138 -3.24 11.28 -12.94
C TYR A 138 -3.60 12.55 -13.74
N ARG A 139 -3.89 12.40 -15.05
CA ARG A 139 -4.16 13.53 -15.95
C ARG A 139 -3.12 14.66 -15.81
N ASP A 140 -1.84 14.31 -15.97
CA ASP A 140 -0.68 15.20 -15.91
C ASP A 140 -0.44 15.91 -14.57
N THR A 141 -1.20 15.56 -13.53
CA THR A 141 -1.09 16.15 -12.18
C THR A 141 -0.60 15.12 -11.19
N VAL A 142 0.41 15.48 -10.37
CA VAL A 142 0.94 14.64 -9.29
C VAL A 142 0.09 14.82 -8.04
N TYR A 143 -0.39 13.72 -7.46
CA TYR A 143 -1.25 13.71 -6.28
C TYR A 143 -0.63 13.04 -5.06
N GLY A 144 0.48 12.32 -5.20
CA GLY A 144 1.15 11.63 -4.11
C GLY A 144 2.65 11.51 -4.34
N LEU A 145 3.39 11.23 -3.28
CA LEU A 145 4.79 10.85 -3.36
C LEU A 145 4.91 9.33 -3.28
N PRO A 146 5.63 8.66 -4.19
CA PRO A 146 5.78 7.22 -4.14
C PRO A 146 6.64 6.82 -2.94
N LEU A 147 6.10 5.98 -2.05
CA LEU A 147 6.77 5.54 -0.83
C LEU A 147 7.47 4.20 -1.02
N ASN A 148 6.67 3.19 -1.33
CA ASN A 148 7.13 1.82 -1.51
C ASN A 148 6.56 1.23 -2.79
N TYR A 149 7.29 0.29 -3.40
CA TYR A 149 6.70 -0.57 -4.41
C TYR A 149 6.44 -1.96 -3.85
N LYS A 150 5.40 -2.62 -4.34
CA LYS A 150 5.00 -3.96 -3.91
C LYS A 150 4.73 -4.85 -5.11
N SER A 151 5.13 -6.10 -4.98
CA SER A 151 4.83 -7.17 -5.91
C SER A 151 4.92 -8.49 -5.17
N ILE A 152 4.27 -9.54 -5.67
CA ILE A 152 4.40 -10.87 -5.08
C ILE A 152 5.54 -11.65 -5.75
N THR A 153 6.13 -12.58 -5.00
CA THR A 153 7.15 -13.52 -5.45
C THR A 153 6.92 -14.89 -4.82
N LEU A 154 7.72 -15.88 -5.16
CA LEU A 154 7.74 -17.18 -4.50
C LEU A 154 8.60 -17.10 -3.24
N ILE A 155 8.01 -17.37 -2.09
CA ILE A 155 8.68 -17.51 -0.79
C ILE A 155 8.62 -18.98 -0.38
N TYR A 156 9.73 -19.57 0.05
CA TYR A 156 9.78 -20.98 0.36
C TYR A 156 10.56 -21.27 1.65
N ASN A 157 10.16 -22.30 2.37
CA ASN A 157 10.86 -22.79 3.54
C ASN A 157 12.03 -23.69 3.09
N LYS A 158 13.29 -23.29 3.34
CA LYS A 158 14.49 -23.99 2.89
C LYS A 158 14.65 -25.37 3.54
N LYS A 159 14.04 -25.62 4.69
CA LYS A 159 14.02 -26.97 5.30
C LYS A 159 13.17 -27.95 4.51
N LEU A 160 12.17 -27.47 3.76
CA LEU A 160 11.23 -28.29 2.99
C LEU A 160 11.54 -28.28 1.50
N VAL A 161 12.13 -27.21 0.99
CA VAL A 161 12.40 -26.96 -0.43
C VAL A 161 13.88 -26.64 -0.61
N ALA A 162 14.66 -27.61 -1.05
CA ALA A 162 16.09 -27.40 -1.30
C ALA A 162 16.33 -26.55 -2.57
N THR A 163 15.49 -26.72 -3.60
CA THR A 163 15.56 -25.97 -4.86
C THR A 163 14.15 -25.51 -5.23
N PRO A 164 13.91 -24.19 -5.32
CA PRO A 164 12.60 -23.68 -5.70
C PRO A 164 12.28 -23.99 -7.17
N PRO A 165 11.01 -24.26 -7.49
CA PRO A 165 10.58 -24.60 -8.85
C PRO A 165 10.65 -23.38 -9.76
N LYS A 166 11.02 -23.61 -11.03
CA LYS A 166 11.14 -22.58 -12.08
C LYS A 166 9.96 -22.59 -13.06
N THR A 167 9.24 -23.71 -13.15
CA THR A 167 8.09 -23.88 -14.06
C THR A 167 6.87 -24.37 -13.29
N SER A 168 5.66 -24.21 -13.87
CA SER A 168 4.42 -24.74 -13.28
C SER A 168 4.45 -26.25 -13.14
N GLY A 169 5.08 -26.98 -14.07
CA GLY A 169 5.24 -28.43 -13.98
C GLY A 169 6.12 -28.85 -12.81
N GLU A 170 7.27 -28.17 -12.61
CA GLU A 170 8.12 -28.38 -11.44
C GLU A 170 7.40 -28.02 -10.13
N LEU A 171 6.67 -26.89 -10.12
CA LEU A 171 5.88 -26.44 -8.98
C LEU A 171 4.86 -27.50 -8.56
N VAL A 172 4.03 -27.97 -9.51
CA VAL A 172 2.99 -28.97 -9.24
C VAL A 172 3.59 -30.28 -8.77
N LYS A 173 4.65 -30.76 -9.43
CA LYS A 173 5.35 -32.00 -9.03
C LYS A 173 5.91 -31.91 -7.62
N LEU A 174 6.54 -30.80 -7.28
CA LEU A 174 7.09 -30.57 -5.93
C LEU A 174 5.98 -30.41 -4.91
N ALA A 175 4.96 -29.61 -5.20
CA ALA A 175 3.86 -29.36 -4.30
C ALA A 175 3.07 -30.63 -3.99
N LYS A 176 2.78 -31.49 -4.98
CA LYS A 176 2.14 -32.80 -4.76
C LYS A 176 2.90 -33.67 -3.79
N ARG A 177 4.24 -33.71 -3.93
CA ARG A 177 5.10 -34.53 -3.05
C ARG A 177 5.09 -34.03 -1.60
N LEU A 178 4.90 -32.71 -1.39
CA LEU A 178 4.94 -32.07 -0.07
C LEU A 178 3.55 -31.88 0.54
N THR A 179 2.49 -32.16 -0.20
CA THR A 179 1.11 -32.06 0.28
C THR A 179 0.66 -33.33 0.93
N ASP A 180 0.13 -33.19 2.14
CA ASP A 180 -0.62 -34.20 2.90
C ASP A 180 -1.80 -33.47 3.54
N ALA A 181 -2.90 -33.38 2.80
CA ALA A 181 -4.07 -32.63 3.25
C ALA A 181 -4.70 -33.19 4.53
N ALA A 182 -4.59 -34.50 4.76
CA ALA A 182 -5.09 -35.13 5.98
C ALA A 182 -4.32 -34.68 7.23
N ALA A 183 -3.01 -34.41 7.07
CA ALA A 183 -2.15 -33.86 8.11
C ALA A 183 -2.10 -32.32 8.09
N GLY A 184 -2.91 -31.65 7.26
CA GLY A 184 -2.93 -30.19 7.13
C GLY A 184 -1.65 -29.60 6.52
N ARG A 185 -0.90 -30.38 5.73
CA ARG A 185 0.33 -29.91 5.06
C ARG A 185 0.09 -29.67 3.58
N PHE A 186 0.63 -28.56 3.07
CA PHE A 186 0.45 -28.15 1.68
C PHE A 186 1.80 -27.75 1.06
N GLY A 187 2.03 -28.21 -0.17
CA GLY A 187 3.23 -27.84 -0.91
C GLY A 187 3.21 -26.38 -1.33
N LEU A 188 2.04 -25.84 -1.62
CA LEU A 188 1.79 -24.43 -1.97
C LEU A 188 0.60 -23.86 -1.20
N ALA A 189 0.71 -22.64 -0.71
CA ALA A 189 -0.41 -21.89 -0.16
C ALA A 189 -0.33 -20.42 -0.58
N TYR A 190 -1.45 -19.82 -0.98
CA TYR A 190 -1.55 -18.38 -1.26
C TYR A 190 -3.03 -17.98 -1.35
N ALA A 191 -3.31 -16.69 -1.28
CA ALA A 191 -4.68 -16.15 -1.35
C ALA A 191 -5.21 -16.19 -2.81
N TYR A 192 -5.38 -17.39 -3.33
CA TYR A 192 -5.74 -17.63 -4.75
C TYR A 192 -7.14 -17.15 -5.14
N ASN A 193 -8.00 -16.84 -4.20
CA ASN A 193 -9.32 -16.24 -4.40
C ASN A 193 -9.30 -14.70 -4.36
N ASP A 194 -8.15 -14.09 -4.14
CA ASP A 194 -7.95 -12.65 -4.25
C ASP A 194 -7.40 -12.33 -5.64
N PHE A 195 -8.07 -11.38 -6.32
CA PHE A 195 -7.72 -11.00 -7.68
C PHE A 195 -6.30 -10.42 -7.81
N TYR A 196 -5.79 -9.76 -6.79
CA TYR A 196 -4.41 -9.26 -6.76
C TYR A 196 -3.38 -10.38 -6.97
N TYR A 197 -3.55 -11.50 -6.27
CA TYR A 197 -2.66 -12.66 -6.41
C TYR A 197 -2.90 -13.43 -7.70
N HIS A 198 -4.16 -13.59 -8.09
CA HIS A 198 -4.53 -14.30 -9.31
C HIS A 198 -4.03 -13.59 -10.58
N ALA A 199 -3.95 -12.27 -10.57
CA ALA A 199 -3.48 -11.47 -11.70
C ALA A 199 -2.10 -11.94 -12.22
N ALA A 200 -1.22 -12.43 -11.34
CA ALA A 200 0.09 -12.95 -11.76
C ALA A 200 -0.04 -14.14 -12.73
N LEU A 201 -0.96 -15.05 -12.45
CA LEU A 201 -1.26 -16.19 -13.32
C LEU A 201 -2.01 -15.74 -14.57
N GLN A 202 -3.01 -14.89 -14.43
CA GLN A 202 -3.79 -14.32 -15.54
C GLN A 202 -2.89 -13.64 -16.58
N ASN A 203 -1.94 -12.81 -16.12
CA ASN A 203 -1.02 -12.09 -16.98
C ASN A 203 -0.03 -13.03 -17.72
N ALA A 204 0.30 -14.21 -17.17
CA ALA A 204 1.09 -15.22 -17.87
C ALA A 204 0.39 -15.74 -19.13
N PHE A 205 -0.93 -15.89 -19.09
CA PHE A 205 -1.74 -16.25 -20.27
C PHE A 205 -1.92 -15.09 -21.26
N GLY A 206 -1.40 -13.91 -20.97
CA GLY A 206 -1.66 -12.69 -21.73
C GLY A 206 -3.02 -12.06 -21.43
N GLY A 207 -3.68 -12.54 -20.38
CA GLY A 207 -4.93 -11.97 -19.86
C GLY A 207 -4.68 -10.66 -19.10
N ARG A 208 -5.73 -9.92 -18.84
CA ARG A 208 -5.69 -8.65 -18.10
C ARG A 208 -7.07 -8.25 -17.61
N ALA A 209 -7.13 -7.31 -16.64
CA ALA A 209 -8.39 -6.76 -16.16
C ALA A 209 -9.03 -5.81 -17.16
N PHE A 210 -8.19 -4.97 -17.78
CA PHE A 210 -8.58 -3.97 -18.77
C PHE A 210 -7.71 -4.11 -20.02
N ASP A 211 -8.21 -3.65 -21.17
CA ASP A 211 -7.38 -3.43 -22.36
C ASP A 211 -6.33 -2.31 -22.07
N PRO A 212 -5.54 -1.85 -23.05
CA PRO A 212 -4.62 -0.72 -22.82
C PRO A 212 -5.28 0.58 -22.33
N GLY A 213 -6.63 0.67 -22.40
CA GLY A 213 -7.44 1.74 -21.84
C GLY A 213 -8.36 1.24 -20.71
N PRO A 214 -9.39 2.03 -20.32
CA PRO A 214 -10.28 1.70 -19.22
C PRO A 214 -11.45 0.78 -19.59
N LYS A 215 -11.33 -0.03 -20.67
CA LYS A 215 -12.34 -1.02 -21.06
C LYS A 215 -12.07 -2.35 -20.37
N PRO A 216 -13.00 -2.89 -19.55
CA PRO A 216 -12.82 -4.16 -18.89
C PRO A 216 -12.81 -5.32 -19.90
N VAL A 217 -11.98 -6.34 -19.61
CA VAL A 217 -11.84 -7.55 -20.43
C VAL A 217 -11.78 -8.82 -19.58
N LEU A 218 -12.54 -8.85 -18.49
CA LEU A 218 -12.50 -9.95 -17.52
C LEU A 218 -12.93 -11.31 -18.12
N ASN A 219 -13.84 -11.31 -19.09
CA ASN A 219 -14.33 -12.51 -19.78
C ASN A 219 -13.44 -12.98 -20.93
N ALA A 220 -12.26 -12.38 -21.12
CA ALA A 220 -11.33 -12.77 -22.19
C ALA A 220 -10.92 -14.25 -22.08
N PRO A 221 -10.74 -14.98 -23.21
CA PRO A 221 -10.34 -16.39 -23.22
C PRO A 221 -9.08 -16.69 -22.39
N GLN A 222 -8.12 -15.75 -22.35
CA GLN A 222 -6.89 -15.86 -21.58
C GLN A 222 -7.17 -15.88 -20.07
N ASN A 223 -8.10 -15.04 -19.60
CA ASN A 223 -8.52 -14.99 -18.20
C ASN A 223 -9.24 -16.28 -17.80
N ILE A 224 -10.11 -16.78 -18.68
CA ILE A 224 -10.78 -18.08 -18.50
C ILE A 224 -9.77 -19.23 -18.42
N ALA A 225 -8.74 -19.23 -19.28
CA ALA A 225 -7.68 -20.24 -19.26
C ALA A 225 -6.89 -20.23 -17.94
N ALA A 226 -6.53 -19.05 -17.44
CA ALA A 226 -5.85 -18.90 -16.16
C ALA A 226 -6.71 -19.43 -14.98
N MET A 227 -8.01 -19.14 -14.97
CA MET A 227 -8.92 -19.69 -13.97
C MET A 227 -9.07 -21.20 -14.06
N LYS A 228 -9.08 -21.79 -15.25
CA LYS A 228 -9.12 -23.24 -15.45
C LYS A 228 -7.85 -23.91 -14.90
N LEU A 229 -6.66 -23.30 -15.08
CA LEU A 229 -5.43 -23.81 -14.51
C LEU A 229 -5.46 -23.72 -12.96
N LEU A 230 -5.93 -22.62 -12.39
CA LEU A 230 -6.13 -22.52 -10.94
C LEU A 230 -7.06 -23.62 -10.40
N LEU A 231 -8.19 -23.85 -11.06
CA LEU A 231 -9.11 -24.93 -10.68
C LEU A 231 -8.46 -26.32 -10.78
N LYS A 232 -7.58 -26.54 -11.76
CA LYS A 232 -6.80 -27.77 -11.85
C LYS A 232 -5.89 -27.93 -10.62
N TRP A 233 -5.16 -26.89 -10.21
CA TRP A 233 -4.31 -26.92 -9.01
C TRP A 233 -5.11 -27.19 -7.72
N ILE A 234 -6.34 -26.66 -7.62
CA ILE A 234 -7.21 -26.84 -6.44
C ILE A 234 -7.81 -28.26 -6.45
N ARG A 235 -8.39 -28.72 -7.55
CA ARG A 235 -9.29 -29.88 -7.58
C ARG A 235 -8.64 -31.17 -8.06
N GLN A 236 -7.74 -31.07 -9.05
CA GLN A 236 -7.11 -32.27 -9.66
C GLN A 236 -5.74 -32.51 -9.05
N ASP A 237 -4.94 -31.46 -8.93
CA ASP A 237 -3.60 -31.56 -8.34
C ASP A 237 -3.65 -31.52 -6.81
N ALA A 238 -4.69 -30.93 -6.24
CA ALA A 238 -4.96 -30.84 -4.79
C ALA A 238 -3.79 -30.31 -3.95
N ILE A 239 -3.07 -29.30 -4.50
CA ILE A 239 -1.84 -28.79 -3.90
C ILE A 239 -2.04 -27.56 -3.00
N LEU A 240 -3.27 -27.05 -2.92
CA LEU A 240 -3.65 -25.81 -2.24
C LEU A 240 -4.62 -26.09 -1.09
N PRO A 241 -4.56 -25.33 0.03
CA PRO A 241 -5.55 -25.44 1.10
C PRO A 241 -6.94 -24.97 0.60
N ALA A 242 -8.00 -25.53 1.18
CA ALA A 242 -9.38 -25.21 0.78
C ALA A 242 -9.78 -23.77 1.12
N GLU A 243 -9.26 -23.22 2.23
CA GLU A 243 -9.56 -21.88 2.74
C GLU A 243 -8.32 -20.98 2.59
N PRO A 244 -8.25 -20.13 1.56
CA PRO A 244 -7.03 -19.36 1.23
C PRO A 244 -6.94 -18.00 1.96
N SER A 245 -7.30 -17.92 3.24
CA SER A 245 -7.19 -16.68 4.01
C SER A 245 -5.73 -16.33 4.32
N SER A 246 -5.38 -15.06 4.35
CA SER A 246 -4.02 -14.60 4.70
C SER A 246 -3.58 -15.10 6.07
N ALA A 247 -4.50 -15.13 7.07
CA ALA A 247 -4.20 -15.61 8.41
C ALA A 247 -3.84 -17.11 8.40
N LEU A 248 -4.62 -17.95 7.69
CA LEU A 248 -4.32 -19.38 7.56
C LEU A 248 -2.98 -19.61 6.85
N ILE A 249 -2.71 -18.88 5.77
CA ILE A 249 -1.46 -19.01 5.00
C ILE A 249 -0.26 -18.68 5.88
N THR A 250 -0.33 -17.59 6.66
CA THR A 250 0.70 -17.20 7.63
C THR A 250 0.91 -18.28 8.70
N SER A 251 -0.17 -18.82 9.27
CA SER A 251 -0.10 -19.90 10.26
C SER A 251 0.55 -21.17 9.68
N LEU A 252 0.09 -21.62 8.52
CA LEU A 252 0.63 -22.80 7.84
C LEU A 252 2.14 -22.66 7.54
N PHE A 253 2.58 -21.51 7.07
CA PHE A 253 3.99 -21.27 6.77
C PHE A 253 4.83 -21.26 8.06
N ASN A 254 4.38 -20.57 9.10
CA ASN A 254 5.06 -20.46 10.39
C ASN A 254 5.12 -21.78 11.15
N GLU A 255 4.14 -22.66 10.95
CA GLU A 255 4.12 -24.01 11.51
C GLU A 255 4.90 -25.05 10.67
N GLY A 256 5.51 -24.61 9.54
CA GLY A 256 6.18 -25.52 8.61
C GLY A 256 5.22 -26.45 7.85
N LYS A 257 3.93 -26.11 7.80
CA LYS A 257 2.87 -26.85 7.12
C LYS A 257 2.61 -26.35 5.68
N ALA A 258 3.07 -25.16 5.31
CA ALA A 258 3.17 -24.71 3.92
C ALA A 258 4.64 -24.66 3.51
N ALA A 259 4.98 -25.37 2.44
CA ALA A 259 6.36 -25.41 1.95
C ALA A 259 6.71 -24.17 1.13
N MET A 260 5.76 -23.68 0.35
CA MET A 260 5.89 -22.51 -0.54
C MET A 260 4.66 -21.62 -0.41
N VAL A 261 4.88 -20.31 -0.57
CA VAL A 261 3.79 -19.32 -0.63
C VAL A 261 4.06 -18.32 -1.75
N PHE A 262 3.02 -17.85 -2.44
CA PHE A 262 3.08 -16.65 -3.25
C PHE A 262 2.64 -15.47 -2.39
N SER A 263 3.55 -14.55 -2.09
CA SER A 263 3.24 -13.37 -1.30
C SER A 263 4.24 -12.23 -1.54
N GLY A 264 3.95 -11.07 -0.98
CA GLY A 264 4.76 -9.87 -1.10
C GLY A 264 5.60 -9.55 0.15
N PRO A 265 6.28 -8.39 0.18
CA PRO A 265 7.15 -7.99 1.29
C PRO A 265 6.42 -7.91 2.63
N TRP A 266 5.13 -7.61 2.66
CA TRP A 266 4.31 -7.61 3.88
C TRP A 266 4.33 -8.94 4.63
N PHE A 267 4.43 -10.06 3.91
CA PHE A 267 4.48 -11.40 4.50
C PHE A 267 5.78 -11.64 5.29
N LEU A 268 6.89 -11.03 4.87
CA LEU A 268 8.17 -11.21 5.54
C LEU A 268 8.15 -10.72 6.99
N GLY A 269 7.36 -9.69 7.25
CA GLY A 269 7.16 -9.16 8.60
C GLY A 269 6.40 -10.10 9.54
N GLU A 270 5.68 -11.08 8.97
CA GLU A 270 4.83 -12.04 9.68
C GLU A 270 5.50 -13.42 9.83
N ILE A 271 6.63 -13.66 9.17
CA ILE A 271 7.36 -14.91 9.29
C ILE A 271 7.94 -15.03 10.70
N ALA A 272 7.64 -16.15 11.35
CA ALA A 272 8.09 -16.42 12.72
C ALA A 272 9.63 -16.49 12.80
N PRO A 273 10.23 -16.02 13.91
CA PRO A 273 11.66 -16.17 14.14
C PRO A 273 12.11 -17.63 14.04
N GLY A 274 13.27 -17.86 13.41
CA GLY A 274 13.87 -19.20 13.27
C GLY A 274 13.42 -19.98 12.03
N ILE A 275 12.52 -19.44 11.22
CA ILE A 275 12.22 -20.02 9.91
C ILE A 275 13.28 -19.56 8.91
N ASP A 276 14.05 -20.54 8.38
CA ASP A 276 14.96 -20.31 7.28
C ASP A 276 14.19 -20.36 5.96
N TYR A 277 13.99 -19.18 5.36
CA TYR A 277 13.25 -19.04 4.11
C TYR A 277 14.13 -18.47 2.98
N GLY A 278 13.73 -18.74 1.77
CA GLY A 278 14.31 -18.16 0.57
C GLY A 278 13.25 -17.55 -0.32
N LEU A 279 13.69 -16.70 -1.23
CA LEU A 279 12.86 -16.10 -2.27
C LEU A 279 13.34 -16.57 -3.65
N ALA A 280 12.38 -16.79 -4.54
CA ALA A 280 12.63 -17.08 -5.96
C ALA A 280 11.63 -16.33 -6.83
N LEU A 281 11.93 -16.16 -8.10
CA LEU A 281 10.96 -15.65 -9.06
C LEU A 281 9.72 -16.55 -9.09
N LEU A 282 8.55 -15.96 -9.34
CA LEU A 282 7.37 -16.74 -9.70
C LEU A 282 7.66 -17.61 -10.93
N PRO A 283 7.14 -18.84 -10.97
CA PRO A 283 7.46 -19.78 -12.06
C PRO A 283 6.94 -19.32 -13.42
N THR A 284 7.52 -19.83 -14.47
CA THR A 284 6.90 -19.80 -15.81
C THR A 284 5.74 -20.79 -15.86
N ILE A 285 4.76 -20.53 -16.71
CA ILE A 285 3.55 -21.35 -16.84
C ILE A 285 3.65 -22.15 -18.13
N ASP A 286 3.87 -23.44 -18.00
CA ASP A 286 4.01 -24.37 -19.14
C ASP A 286 2.73 -24.35 -20.00
N GLU A 287 1.55 -24.30 -19.36
CA GLU A 287 0.24 -24.23 -20.00
C GLU A 287 0.00 -22.90 -20.75
N ALA A 288 0.82 -21.88 -20.47
CA ALA A 288 0.81 -20.58 -21.18
C ALA A 288 1.98 -20.48 -22.19
N GLY A 289 2.56 -21.60 -22.60
CA GLY A 289 3.70 -21.64 -23.52
C GLY A 289 5.02 -21.20 -22.88
N GLY A 290 5.23 -21.50 -21.59
CA GLY A 290 6.44 -21.18 -20.86
C GLY A 290 6.60 -19.70 -20.48
N LYS A 291 5.57 -18.90 -20.58
CA LYS A 291 5.60 -17.47 -20.19
C LYS A 291 5.68 -17.32 -18.67
N PRO A 292 6.44 -16.32 -18.16
CA PRO A 292 6.53 -16.10 -16.73
C PRO A 292 5.19 -15.66 -16.13
N MET A 293 4.91 -16.04 -14.89
CA MET A 293 3.92 -15.35 -14.09
C MET A 293 4.32 -13.88 -13.95
N ARG A 294 3.36 -12.96 -14.15
CA ARG A 294 3.60 -11.53 -14.18
C ARG A 294 2.74 -10.82 -13.12
N PRO A 295 3.24 -10.72 -11.89
CA PRO A 295 2.49 -10.06 -10.82
C PRO A 295 2.30 -8.57 -11.12
N TRP A 296 1.32 -7.97 -10.47
CA TRP A 296 1.21 -6.51 -10.51
C TRP A 296 2.37 -5.84 -9.77
N LEU A 297 2.88 -4.78 -10.37
CA LEU A 297 3.69 -3.76 -9.70
C LEU A 297 2.74 -2.72 -9.14
N THR A 298 2.67 -2.67 -7.82
CA THR A 298 1.89 -1.69 -7.06
C THR A 298 2.82 -0.67 -6.43
N ILE A 299 2.45 0.59 -6.49
CA ILE A 299 3.15 1.68 -5.80
C ILE A 299 2.25 2.20 -4.68
N GLU A 300 2.72 2.12 -3.44
CA GLU A 300 2.09 2.83 -2.33
C GLU A 300 2.50 4.29 -2.36
N GLY A 301 1.53 5.17 -2.42
CA GLY A 301 1.73 6.60 -2.35
C GLY A 301 1.48 7.15 -0.95
N VAL A 302 2.22 8.19 -0.60
CA VAL A 302 1.88 9.09 0.49
C VAL A 302 1.05 10.22 -0.09
N TYR A 303 -0.19 10.32 0.34
CA TYR A 303 -1.15 11.30 -0.14
C TYR A 303 -1.44 12.34 0.92
N VAL A 304 -1.46 13.60 0.53
CA VAL A 304 -2.03 14.69 1.33
C VAL A 304 -3.54 14.67 1.16
N SER A 305 -4.27 14.67 2.25
CA SER A 305 -5.73 14.67 2.23
C SER A 305 -6.28 16.02 1.76
N ALA A 306 -7.24 15.99 0.84
CA ALA A 306 -7.91 17.21 0.40
C ALA A 306 -8.62 17.96 1.54
N SER A 307 -9.01 17.26 2.60
CA SER A 307 -9.64 17.85 3.80
C SER A 307 -8.64 18.36 4.85
N SER A 308 -7.34 18.15 4.67
CA SER A 308 -6.35 18.68 5.62
C SER A 308 -6.36 20.20 5.64
N ARG A 309 -6.32 20.78 6.83
CA ARG A 309 -6.14 22.21 7.05
C ARG A 309 -4.68 22.62 7.18
N GLN A 310 -3.78 21.65 7.15
CA GLN A 310 -2.34 21.78 7.37
C GLN A 310 -1.55 21.23 6.16
N LYS A 311 -1.92 21.63 4.95
CA LYS A 311 -1.44 21.04 3.71
C LYS A 311 0.07 21.11 3.55
N GLU A 312 0.69 22.25 3.88
CA GLU A 312 2.13 22.45 3.84
C GLU A 312 2.84 21.52 4.83
N ALA A 313 2.37 21.46 6.08
CA ALA A 313 2.96 20.58 7.10
C ALA A 313 2.76 19.10 6.76
N ALA A 314 1.61 18.74 6.19
CA ALA A 314 1.31 17.41 5.70
C ALA A 314 2.23 17.01 4.52
N TYR A 315 2.49 17.94 3.60
CA TYR A 315 3.43 17.72 2.50
C TYR A 315 4.88 17.56 2.99
N GLU A 316 5.33 18.37 3.94
CA GLU A 316 6.66 18.23 4.56
C GLU A 316 6.84 16.87 5.25
N LEU A 317 5.80 16.37 5.93
CA LEU A 317 5.78 15.01 6.45
C LEU A 317 5.86 13.98 5.32
N ALA A 318 5.07 14.12 4.26
CA ALA A 318 5.11 13.23 3.11
C ALA A 318 6.51 13.20 2.46
N LYS A 319 7.13 14.37 2.29
CA LYS A 319 8.50 14.50 1.78
C LYS A 319 9.53 13.79 2.67
N TYR A 320 9.39 13.91 4.00
CA TYR A 320 10.25 13.18 4.92
C TYR A 320 10.08 11.67 4.82
N LEU A 321 8.83 11.18 4.73
CA LEU A 321 8.54 9.75 4.62
C LEU A 321 9.20 9.11 3.38
N VAL A 322 9.36 9.85 2.29
CA VAL A 322 10.03 9.37 1.07
C VAL A 322 11.52 9.70 1.00
N SER A 323 12.11 10.26 2.06
CA SER A 323 13.52 10.55 2.13
C SER A 323 14.38 9.30 2.24
N GLU A 324 15.67 9.42 1.95
CA GLU A 324 16.66 8.34 2.12
C GLU A 324 16.70 7.82 3.56
N GLU A 325 16.70 8.72 4.55
CA GLU A 325 16.73 8.37 5.97
C GLU A 325 15.54 7.53 6.39
N ALA A 326 14.31 7.98 6.08
CA ALA A 326 13.10 7.23 6.35
C ALA A 326 13.11 5.91 5.59
N GLY A 327 13.51 5.94 4.34
CA GLY A 327 13.60 4.77 3.46
C GLY A 327 14.54 3.69 3.99
N LEU A 328 15.67 4.06 4.58
CA LEU A 328 16.58 3.09 5.21
C LEU A 328 15.91 2.35 6.36
N VAL A 329 15.24 3.04 7.26
CA VAL A 329 14.51 2.41 8.37
C VAL A 329 13.40 1.51 7.86
N LEU A 330 12.59 2.01 6.92
CA LEU A 330 11.48 1.25 6.34
C LEU A 330 11.98 0.00 5.61
N THR A 331 13.11 0.07 4.93
CA THR A 331 13.66 -1.06 4.16
C THR A 331 14.36 -2.08 5.04
N VAL A 332 15.23 -1.64 5.94
CA VAL A 332 16.05 -2.55 6.75
C VAL A 332 15.22 -3.20 7.87
N GLU A 333 14.44 -2.40 8.60
CA GLU A 333 13.67 -2.86 9.75
C GLU A 333 12.27 -3.34 9.35
N GLY A 334 11.60 -2.59 8.47
CA GLY A 334 10.24 -2.88 7.99
C GLY A 334 10.16 -3.89 6.84
N ARG A 335 11.31 -4.21 6.20
CA ARG A 335 11.39 -5.08 5.00
C ARG A 335 10.57 -4.55 3.82
N GLN A 336 10.35 -3.23 3.76
CA GLN A 336 9.64 -2.56 2.68
C GLN A 336 10.58 -2.25 1.50
N LEU A 337 10.03 -2.19 0.30
CA LEU A 337 10.78 -1.89 -0.91
C LEU A 337 10.61 -0.40 -1.24
N HIS A 338 11.43 0.43 -0.62
CA HIS A 338 11.31 1.88 -0.74
C HIS A 338 11.62 2.39 -2.15
N THR A 339 10.97 3.46 -2.57
CA THR A 339 11.12 3.99 -3.95
C THR A 339 12.31 4.93 -4.13
N ASN A 340 12.89 5.44 -3.04
CA ASN A 340 14.06 6.33 -3.11
C ASN A 340 15.29 5.53 -3.53
N LYS A 341 15.91 5.93 -4.65
CA LYS A 341 17.05 5.23 -5.25
C LYS A 341 18.31 5.19 -4.37
N ALA A 342 18.51 6.23 -3.53
CA ALA A 342 19.67 6.31 -2.65
C ALA A 342 19.67 5.21 -1.58
N VAL A 343 18.51 4.72 -1.16
CA VAL A 343 18.40 3.61 -0.19
C VAL A 343 19.15 2.37 -0.66
N TYR A 344 19.19 2.11 -1.98
CA TYR A 344 19.81 0.92 -2.56
C TYR A 344 21.31 1.02 -2.72
N THR A 345 21.93 2.17 -2.44
CA THR A 345 23.39 2.34 -2.39
C THR A 345 23.97 1.93 -1.04
N HIS A 346 23.14 1.81 -0.01
CA HIS A 346 23.57 1.41 1.31
C HIS A 346 23.86 -0.10 1.37
N LYS A 347 25.00 -0.46 1.95
CA LYS A 347 25.48 -1.84 2.02
C LYS A 347 24.44 -2.79 2.64
N ALA A 348 23.75 -2.38 3.71
CA ALA A 348 22.71 -3.17 4.37
C ALA A 348 21.52 -3.53 3.46
N VAL A 349 21.30 -2.77 2.39
CA VAL A 349 20.23 -3.00 1.41
C VAL A 349 20.78 -3.67 0.14
N ALA A 350 21.94 -3.21 -0.32
CA ALA A 350 22.57 -3.73 -1.54
C ALA A 350 22.97 -5.21 -1.42
N ASP A 351 23.47 -5.63 -0.26
CA ASP A 351 23.90 -6.99 0.02
C ASP A 351 22.76 -7.92 0.49
N ASP A 352 21.53 -7.41 0.64
CA ASP A 352 20.41 -8.23 1.13
C ASP A 352 19.81 -9.08 0.00
N PRO A 353 19.94 -10.43 0.07
CA PRO A 353 19.47 -11.32 -0.99
C PRO A 353 17.95 -11.35 -1.13
N VAL A 354 17.21 -11.03 -0.07
CA VAL A 354 15.75 -10.99 -0.05
C VAL A 354 15.26 -9.77 -0.82
N LEU A 355 15.82 -8.59 -0.53
CA LEU A 355 15.50 -7.36 -1.26
C LEU A 355 15.91 -7.46 -2.74
N ALA A 356 17.08 -8.07 -3.02
CA ALA A 356 17.53 -8.34 -4.38
C ALA A 356 16.57 -9.27 -5.16
N ALA A 357 15.97 -10.26 -4.48
CA ALA A 357 15.01 -11.17 -5.12
C ALA A 357 13.73 -10.44 -5.53
N PHE A 358 13.18 -9.57 -4.69
CA PHE A 358 12.03 -8.74 -5.05
C PHE A 358 12.35 -7.80 -6.22
N ARG A 359 13.54 -7.19 -6.23
CA ARG A 359 13.95 -6.34 -7.35
C ARG A 359 13.97 -7.10 -8.67
N ARG A 360 14.52 -8.31 -8.70
CA ARG A 360 14.48 -9.15 -9.91
C ARG A 360 13.06 -9.52 -10.35
N GLN A 361 12.12 -9.67 -9.42
CA GLN A 361 10.72 -9.93 -9.77
C GLN A 361 10.07 -8.77 -10.55
N LEU A 362 10.55 -7.54 -10.36
CA LEU A 362 10.03 -6.37 -11.09
C LEU A 362 10.23 -6.46 -12.59
N ASP A 363 11.29 -7.15 -13.07
CA ASP A 363 11.58 -7.31 -14.50
C ASP A 363 10.42 -8.01 -15.25
N SER A 364 9.64 -8.82 -14.53
CA SER A 364 8.45 -9.50 -15.07
C SER A 364 7.13 -8.90 -14.58
N ALA A 365 7.15 -7.93 -13.70
CA ALA A 365 5.92 -7.35 -13.16
C ALA A 365 5.18 -6.50 -14.20
N THR A 366 3.88 -6.38 -14.01
CA THR A 366 2.99 -5.55 -14.84
C THR A 366 2.51 -4.36 -14.00
N PRO A 367 2.70 -3.11 -14.44
CA PRO A 367 2.17 -1.95 -13.74
C PRO A 367 0.66 -2.09 -13.51
N MET A 368 0.22 -1.88 -12.27
CA MET A 368 -1.19 -1.87 -11.94
C MET A 368 -1.79 -0.53 -12.36
N PRO A 369 -2.94 -0.52 -13.07
CA PRO A 369 -3.58 0.72 -13.50
C PRO A 369 -3.96 1.64 -12.33
N ASN A 370 -3.94 2.96 -12.58
CA ASN A 370 -4.38 3.98 -11.61
C ASN A 370 -5.59 4.80 -12.09
N PHE A 371 -6.23 4.42 -13.18
CA PHE A 371 -7.42 5.12 -13.68
C PHE A 371 -8.67 4.81 -12.83
N ALA A 372 -9.68 5.66 -12.93
CA ALA A 372 -10.84 5.62 -12.03
C ALA A 372 -11.65 4.32 -12.12
N GLU A 373 -11.72 3.72 -13.30
CA GLU A 373 -12.45 2.47 -13.56
C GLU A 373 -11.84 1.27 -12.80
N MET A 374 -10.55 1.34 -12.40
CA MET A 374 -9.93 0.31 -11.58
C MET A 374 -10.63 0.13 -10.23
N THR A 375 -11.22 1.19 -9.68
CA THR A 375 -11.90 1.15 -8.38
C THR A 375 -13.13 0.24 -8.35
N VAL A 376 -13.83 0.13 -9.47
CA VAL A 376 -15.07 -0.67 -9.57
C VAL A 376 -14.85 -2.11 -10.03
N MET A 377 -13.60 -2.48 -10.35
CA MET A 377 -13.26 -3.82 -10.82
C MET A 377 -13.12 -4.85 -9.67
N TRP A 378 -12.62 -4.43 -8.50
CA TRP A 378 -12.22 -5.33 -7.42
C TRP A 378 -13.34 -6.24 -6.92
N SER A 379 -14.49 -5.67 -6.58
CA SER A 379 -15.61 -6.43 -6.02
C SER A 379 -16.20 -7.44 -7.01
N PRO A 380 -16.51 -7.08 -8.27
CA PRO A 380 -16.98 -8.05 -9.27
C PRO A 380 -15.96 -9.16 -9.56
N ALA A 381 -14.66 -8.83 -9.68
CA ALA A 381 -13.62 -9.81 -9.94
C ALA A 381 -13.48 -10.80 -8.78
N THR A 382 -13.42 -10.33 -7.53
CA THR A 382 -13.33 -11.17 -6.33
C THR A 382 -14.58 -12.03 -6.18
N THR A 383 -15.77 -11.49 -6.46
CA THR A 383 -17.02 -12.26 -6.43
C THR A 383 -17.00 -13.39 -7.46
N ALA A 384 -16.54 -13.12 -8.68
CA ALA A 384 -16.40 -14.14 -9.71
C ALA A 384 -15.43 -15.25 -9.29
N MET A 385 -14.26 -14.89 -8.78
CA MET A 385 -13.26 -15.86 -8.30
C MET A 385 -13.83 -16.76 -7.20
N ASN A 386 -14.46 -16.19 -6.19
CA ASN A 386 -15.08 -16.96 -5.11
C ASN A 386 -16.19 -17.90 -5.64
N THR A 387 -17.02 -17.44 -6.59
CA THR A 387 -18.06 -18.22 -7.23
C THR A 387 -17.48 -19.42 -7.99
N ILE A 388 -16.38 -19.20 -8.72
CA ILE A 388 -15.68 -20.24 -9.50
C ILE A 388 -15.04 -21.27 -8.58
N VAL A 389 -14.30 -20.81 -7.56
CA VAL A 389 -13.58 -21.68 -6.63
C VAL A 389 -14.53 -22.58 -5.85
N ARG A 390 -15.68 -22.05 -5.40
CA ARG A 390 -16.75 -22.82 -4.75
C ARG A 390 -17.49 -23.77 -5.68
N GLY A 391 -17.31 -23.65 -6.99
CA GLY A 391 -18.01 -24.49 -7.98
C GLY A 391 -19.44 -24.07 -8.26
N SER A 392 -19.84 -22.86 -7.83
CA SER A 392 -21.20 -22.35 -8.06
C SER A 392 -21.44 -21.86 -9.49
N ALA A 393 -20.38 -21.62 -10.26
CA ALA A 393 -20.44 -21.35 -11.69
C ALA A 393 -19.14 -21.75 -12.39
N THR A 394 -19.18 -21.94 -13.71
CA THR A 394 -17.96 -22.11 -14.52
C THR A 394 -17.20 -20.79 -14.66
N PRO A 395 -15.89 -20.82 -14.99
CA PRO A 395 -15.11 -19.61 -15.27
C PRO A 395 -15.77 -18.70 -16.30
N GLU A 396 -16.30 -19.27 -17.40
CA GLU A 396 -16.97 -18.52 -18.46
C GLU A 396 -18.17 -17.73 -17.95
N VAL A 397 -19.05 -18.40 -17.19
CA VAL A 397 -20.29 -17.77 -16.67
C VAL A 397 -19.97 -16.71 -15.61
N ALA A 398 -19.06 -17.01 -14.69
CA ALA A 398 -18.74 -16.09 -13.59
C ALA A 398 -17.98 -14.84 -14.10
N LEU A 399 -17.00 -15.01 -15.00
CA LEU A 399 -16.26 -13.90 -15.56
C LEU A 399 -17.09 -13.04 -16.50
N GLU A 400 -18.04 -13.63 -17.24
CA GLU A 400 -19.02 -12.88 -18.03
C GLU A 400 -19.93 -12.02 -17.14
N ARG A 401 -20.38 -12.54 -15.99
CA ARG A 401 -21.16 -11.77 -15.02
C ARG A 401 -20.34 -10.62 -14.43
N ALA A 402 -19.08 -10.89 -14.08
CA ALA A 402 -18.17 -9.86 -13.58
C ALA A 402 -17.93 -8.77 -14.63
N GLN A 403 -17.70 -9.15 -15.90
CA GLN A 403 -17.55 -8.22 -17.01
C GLN A 403 -18.73 -7.25 -17.09
N ARG A 404 -19.96 -7.78 -17.14
CA ARG A 404 -21.18 -6.96 -17.20
C ARG A 404 -21.37 -6.07 -15.97
N SER A 405 -21.00 -6.58 -14.77
CA SER A 405 -21.08 -5.77 -13.55
C SER A 405 -20.13 -4.58 -13.63
N VAL A 406 -18.87 -4.81 -14.01
CA VAL A 406 -17.88 -3.75 -14.15
C VAL A 406 -18.30 -2.74 -15.23
N GLU A 407 -18.80 -3.18 -16.38
CA GLU A 407 -19.32 -2.30 -17.45
C GLU A 407 -20.46 -1.39 -16.94
N LYS A 408 -21.40 -1.98 -16.18
CA LYS A 408 -22.50 -1.23 -15.54
C LYS A 408 -21.98 -0.20 -14.57
N ASP A 409 -21.02 -0.59 -13.70
CA ASP A 409 -20.46 0.27 -12.66
C ASP A 409 -19.62 1.41 -13.28
N ILE A 410 -18.89 1.13 -14.37
CA ILE A 410 -18.19 2.16 -15.17
C ILE A 410 -19.19 3.14 -15.77
N ALA A 411 -20.32 2.63 -16.33
CA ALA A 411 -21.35 3.50 -16.90
C ALA A 411 -21.98 4.41 -15.82
N ALA A 412 -22.17 3.90 -14.60
CA ALA A 412 -22.64 4.69 -13.46
C ALA A 412 -21.59 5.74 -13.02
N LEU A 413 -20.33 5.34 -12.92
CA LEU A 413 -19.23 6.22 -12.58
C LEU A 413 -19.11 7.41 -13.56
N ARG A 414 -19.31 7.17 -14.86
CA ARG A 414 -19.25 8.21 -15.91
C ARG A 414 -20.48 9.12 -15.95
N LYS A 415 -21.64 8.65 -15.47
CA LYS A 415 -22.88 9.48 -15.39
C LYS A 415 -22.88 10.41 -14.17
N GLY A 416 -22.13 10.08 -13.14
CA GLY A 416 -21.97 10.90 -11.94
C GLY A 416 -20.94 12.03 -12.08
N ARG A 417 -20.32 12.11 -13.27
CA ARG A 417 -19.37 13.16 -13.68
C ARG A 417 -20.08 14.20 -14.54
#